data_76272b59eaee422b7967fb6fd0f89d1e
#
_entry.id   76272b59eaee422b7967fb6fd0f89d1e
#
_cell.length_a   1.000
_cell.length_b   1.000
_cell.length_c   1.000
_cell.angle_alpha   90.00
_cell.angle_beta   90.00
_cell.angle_gamma   90.00
#
_symmetry.space_group_name_H-M   'P 1'
#
loop_
_entity.id
_entity.type
_entity.pdbx_description
1 polymer ?
#
loop_
_entity_poly.entity_id
_entity_poly.type
_entity_poly.pdbx_seq_one_letter_code
_entity_poly.pdbx_strand_id
1 'polypeptide(L)'
;SALIAMRDNVHIREETETVPQQVMLTFNTTHACNMACRYCFAFTKEKHIEPMSIHVAEKAIKNLLKDFPNTKRYLFYFFGGEPLLCKDFIRETVRRIEERFKEYPGKDFAFLLNTNGLLLNDKDLLALFKEKDFTITISLDGPQEVNDQNRLLVSGQGSFKRIMANIELLRQANIK
;
A
#
# COMPACT_ATOMS: atom_id res chain seq x y z
N SER A 1 -44.80 27.17 31.64
CA SER A 1 -44.91 25.67 31.76
C SER A 1 -44.92 24.95 30.40
N ALA A 2 -44.36 25.54 29.36
CA ALA A 2 -44.28 24.93 28.01
C ALA A 2 -42.85 24.43 27.62
N LEU A 3 -41.94 24.41 28.59
CA LEU A 3 -40.48 24.08 28.32
C LEU A 3 -40.03 22.74 28.86
N ILE A 4 -40.95 21.90 29.40
CA ILE A 4 -40.63 20.62 30.03
C ILE A 4 -41.01 19.42 29.14
N ALA A 5 -41.75 19.61 28.04
CA ALA A 5 -42.26 18.53 27.22
C ALA A 5 -41.39 18.14 26.00
N MET A 6 -40.14 18.64 25.85
CA MET A 6 -39.26 18.29 24.75
C MET A 6 -38.06 17.42 25.11
N ARG A 7 -38.05 16.81 26.31
CA ARG A 7 -36.89 15.98 26.73
C ARG A 7 -37.03 14.48 26.51
N ASP A 8 -38.17 13.97 26.07
CA ASP A 8 -38.41 12.53 26.11
C ASP A 8 -38.34 11.79 24.75
N ASN A 9 -37.85 12.43 23.68
CA ASN A 9 -37.74 11.76 22.39
C ASN A 9 -36.36 11.88 21.74
N VAL A 10 -35.29 12.08 22.49
CA VAL A 10 -33.94 11.86 21.98
C VAL A 10 -33.62 10.39 22.19
N HIS A 11 -33.99 9.55 21.21
CA HIS A 11 -33.42 8.22 21.07
C HIS A 11 -31.94 8.45 20.68
N ILE A 12 -31.06 8.51 21.69
CA ILE A 12 -29.63 8.27 21.48
C ILE A 12 -29.58 6.83 21.01
N ARG A 13 -29.43 6.64 19.69
CA ARG A 13 -28.94 5.35 19.18
C ARG A 13 -27.57 5.20 19.82
N GLU A 14 -27.43 4.25 20.75
CA GLU A 14 -26.11 3.72 21.07
C GLU A 14 -25.56 3.20 19.75
N GLU A 15 -24.66 3.97 19.13
CA GLU A 15 -23.82 3.45 18.07
C GLU A 15 -23.02 2.33 18.73
N THR A 16 -23.48 1.09 18.59
CA THR A 16 -22.65 -0.06 18.88
C THR A 16 -21.45 0.08 17.98
N GLU A 17 -20.29 0.45 18.57
CA GLU A 17 -19.03 0.50 17.87
C GLU A 17 -18.81 -0.88 17.23
N THR A 18 -19.15 -0.99 15.94
CA THR A 18 -18.94 -2.22 15.20
C THR A 18 -17.43 -2.35 14.98
N VAL A 19 -16.85 -3.36 15.62
CA VAL A 19 -15.43 -3.68 15.42
C VAL A 19 -15.20 -3.91 13.91
N PRO A 20 -14.33 -3.15 13.26
CA PRO A 20 -14.07 -3.36 11.84
C PRO A 20 -13.48 -4.75 11.62
N GLN A 21 -14.04 -5.49 10.67
CA GLN A 21 -13.55 -6.84 10.34
C GLN A 21 -12.12 -6.83 9.82
N GLN A 22 -11.76 -5.76 9.11
CA GLN A 22 -10.39 -5.53 8.63
C GLN A 22 -10.01 -4.05 8.74
N VAL A 23 -8.73 -3.78 8.95
CA VAL A 23 -8.12 -2.45 8.92
C VAL A 23 -6.92 -2.45 7.99
N MET A 24 -6.62 -1.28 7.40
CA MET A 24 -5.49 -1.13 6.49
C MET A 24 -4.55 -0.04 6.98
N LEU A 25 -3.25 -0.36 6.99
CA LEU A 25 -2.18 0.61 7.19
C LEU A 25 -1.44 0.82 5.86
N THR A 26 -1.46 2.06 5.38
CA THR A 26 -0.72 2.42 4.18
C THR A 26 0.64 3.01 4.53
N PHE A 27 1.70 2.41 4.01
CA PHE A 27 3.06 2.94 4.06
C PHE A 27 3.32 3.76 2.80
N ASN A 28 3.39 5.08 2.93
CA ASN A 28 3.88 5.94 1.86
C ASN A 28 5.41 5.89 1.85
N THR A 29 5.97 4.88 1.15
CA THR A 29 7.37 4.47 1.30
C THR A 29 8.36 5.56 0.88
N THR A 30 8.04 6.31 -0.16
CA THR A 30 8.82 7.43 -0.69
C THR A 30 7.98 8.29 -1.63
N HIS A 31 8.36 9.53 -1.81
CA HIS A 31 7.83 10.38 -2.88
C HIS A 31 8.66 10.33 -4.17
N ALA A 32 9.83 9.65 -4.14
CA ALA A 32 10.61 9.41 -5.34
C ALA A 32 9.89 8.46 -6.31
N CYS A 33 10.02 8.71 -7.60
CA CYS A 33 9.49 7.86 -8.66
C CYS A 33 10.43 7.85 -9.86
N ASN A 34 10.55 6.70 -10.53
CA ASN A 34 11.30 6.51 -11.76
C ASN A 34 10.46 6.79 -13.02
N MET A 35 9.25 7.35 -12.85
CA MET A 35 8.36 7.81 -13.91
C MET A 35 8.03 9.30 -13.75
N ALA A 36 7.52 9.90 -14.85
CA ALA A 36 7.06 11.28 -14.94
C ALA A 36 5.63 11.32 -15.53
N CYS A 37 4.67 10.66 -14.85
CA CYS A 37 3.29 10.62 -15.30
C CYS A 37 2.69 12.02 -15.32
N ARG A 38 1.99 12.41 -16.40
CA ARG A 38 1.46 13.77 -16.59
C ARG A 38 0.43 14.19 -15.55
N TYR A 39 -0.33 13.26 -15.03
CA TYR A 39 -1.39 13.49 -14.04
C TYR A 39 -0.95 13.19 -12.61
N CYS A 40 0.33 12.95 -12.35
CA CYS A 40 0.78 12.50 -11.02
C CYS A 40 0.55 13.58 -9.97
N PHE A 41 -0.34 13.31 -9.02
CA PHE A 41 -0.64 14.23 -7.91
C PHE A 41 0.52 14.34 -6.91
N ALA A 42 1.39 13.30 -6.84
CA ALA A 42 2.56 13.27 -5.97
C ALA A 42 3.78 13.98 -6.59
N PHE A 43 3.66 14.50 -7.83
CA PHE A 43 4.73 15.22 -8.49
C PHE A 43 4.81 16.65 -7.95
N THR A 44 5.57 16.83 -6.87
CA THR A 44 5.91 18.16 -6.33
C THR A 44 7.33 18.54 -6.70
N LYS A 45 7.59 19.84 -6.91
CA LYS A 45 8.95 20.37 -7.14
C LYS A 45 9.85 20.17 -5.91
N GLU A 46 9.27 20.12 -4.73
CA GLU A 46 9.93 19.84 -3.46
C GLU A 46 9.74 18.36 -3.12
N LYS A 47 10.65 17.53 -3.59
CA LYS A 47 10.61 16.09 -3.30
C LYS A 47 11.33 15.81 -1.99
N HIS A 48 10.60 15.43 -0.97
CA HIS A 48 11.16 14.61 0.10
C HIS A 48 11.42 13.22 -0.48
N ILE A 49 12.64 13.02 -0.98
CA ILE A 49 13.07 11.78 -1.66
C ILE A 49 13.41 10.69 -0.63
N GLU A 50 13.59 11.07 0.59
CA GLU A 50 13.96 10.19 1.70
C GLU A 50 12.90 9.09 1.86
N PRO A 51 13.32 7.82 1.92
CA PRO A 51 12.42 6.73 2.26
C PRO A 51 11.83 6.92 3.67
N MET A 52 10.62 6.39 3.88
CA MET A 52 10.07 6.28 5.23
C MET A 52 11.04 5.52 6.12
N SER A 53 11.31 6.02 7.32
CA SER A 53 12.18 5.29 8.25
C SER A 53 11.48 4.05 8.83
N ILE A 54 12.23 2.99 9.05
CA ILE A 54 11.69 1.76 9.63
C ILE A 54 11.11 2.00 11.04
N HIS A 55 11.66 2.94 11.79
CA HIS A 55 11.15 3.33 13.11
C HIS A 55 9.73 3.91 13.04
N VAL A 56 9.44 4.74 12.02
CA VAL A 56 8.09 5.27 11.78
C VAL A 56 7.12 4.14 11.44
N ALA A 57 7.54 3.20 10.58
CA ALA A 57 6.73 2.04 10.23
C ALA A 57 6.40 1.18 11.47
N GLU A 58 7.38 0.87 12.31
CA GLU A 58 7.18 0.11 13.54
C GLU A 58 6.21 0.79 14.51
N LYS A 59 6.37 2.10 14.69
CA LYS A 59 5.46 2.88 15.54
C LYS A 59 4.03 2.86 14.99
N ALA A 60 3.87 2.98 13.68
CA ALA A 60 2.55 2.92 13.02
C ALA A 60 1.90 1.53 13.18
N ILE A 61 2.66 0.43 13.00
CA ILE A 61 2.20 -0.94 13.22
C ILE A 61 1.74 -1.13 14.68
N LYS A 62 2.55 -0.69 15.64
CA LYS A 62 2.23 -0.77 17.07
C LYS A 62 0.95 -0.01 17.40
N ASN A 63 0.79 1.21 16.88
CA ASN A 63 -0.42 2.01 17.10
C ASN A 63 -1.65 1.33 16.47
N LEU A 64 -1.54 0.83 15.23
CA LEU A 64 -2.63 0.11 14.58
C LEU A 64 -3.14 -1.06 15.42
N LEU A 65 -2.24 -1.89 15.95
CA LEU A 65 -2.60 -3.04 16.80
C LEU A 65 -3.21 -2.62 18.14
N LYS A 66 -2.76 -1.48 18.69
CA LYS A 66 -3.30 -0.91 19.93
C LYS A 66 -4.69 -0.32 19.72
N ASP A 67 -4.90 0.41 18.63
CA ASP A 67 -6.13 1.15 18.35
C ASP A 67 -7.25 0.22 17.84
N PHE A 68 -6.88 -0.89 17.22
CA PHE A 68 -7.81 -1.90 16.69
C PHE A 68 -7.56 -3.32 17.26
N PRO A 69 -7.60 -3.50 18.60
CA PRO A 69 -7.20 -4.75 19.24
C PRO A 69 -8.14 -5.92 18.92
N ASN A 70 -9.38 -5.64 18.56
CA ASN A 70 -10.42 -6.64 18.30
C ASN A 70 -10.57 -6.99 16.80
N THR A 71 -9.86 -6.30 15.93
CA THR A 71 -9.84 -6.61 14.49
C THR A 71 -9.13 -7.94 14.25
N LYS A 72 -9.68 -8.73 13.32
CA LYS A 72 -9.13 -10.05 12.96
C LYS A 72 -8.14 -9.97 11.82
N ARG A 73 -8.32 -9.07 10.85
CA ARG A 73 -7.51 -8.98 9.65
C ARG A 73 -6.87 -7.61 9.47
N TYR A 74 -5.57 -7.59 9.20
CA TYR A 74 -4.76 -6.38 9.02
C TYR A 74 -4.15 -6.38 7.62
N LEU A 75 -4.34 -5.29 6.88
CA LEU A 75 -3.80 -5.12 5.55
C LEU A 75 -2.64 -4.12 5.61
N PHE A 76 -1.49 -4.49 5.09
CA PHE A 76 -0.30 -3.65 5.01
C PHE A 76 -0.04 -3.29 3.56
N TYR A 77 -0.29 -2.03 3.22
CA TYR A 77 -0.28 -1.53 1.86
C TYR A 77 0.93 -0.65 1.60
N PHE A 78 1.80 -1.10 0.69
CA PHE A 78 2.96 -0.34 0.25
C PHE A 78 2.58 0.53 -0.94
N PHE A 79 2.73 1.84 -0.78
CA PHE A 79 2.31 2.88 -1.70
C PHE A 79 3.35 4.01 -1.75
N GLY A 80 3.13 5.03 -2.61
CA GLY A 80 3.95 6.24 -2.67
C GLY A 80 4.21 6.69 -4.10
N GLY A 81 5.39 7.27 -4.36
CA GLY A 81 5.84 7.54 -5.73
C GLY A 81 6.05 6.22 -6.47
N GLU A 82 7.17 5.54 -6.22
CA GLU A 82 7.38 4.14 -6.61
C GLU A 82 7.95 3.35 -5.41
N PRO A 83 7.13 2.52 -4.77
CA PRO A 83 7.56 1.78 -3.57
C PRO A 83 8.77 0.89 -3.78
N LEU A 84 8.92 0.30 -4.97
CA LEU A 84 10.00 -0.63 -5.28
C LEU A 84 11.38 0.01 -5.37
N LEU A 85 11.47 1.35 -5.37
CA LEU A 85 12.73 2.06 -5.15
C LEU A 85 13.27 1.86 -3.73
N CYS A 86 12.41 1.48 -2.79
CA CYS A 86 12.73 1.28 -1.38
C CYS A 86 12.62 -0.20 -0.97
N LYS A 87 13.16 -1.10 -1.77
CA LYS A 87 13.04 -2.55 -1.58
C LYS A 87 13.51 -3.04 -0.20
N ASP A 88 14.57 -2.46 0.33
CA ASP A 88 15.11 -2.83 1.64
C ASP A 88 14.17 -2.44 2.78
N PHE A 89 13.52 -1.27 2.66
CA PHE A 89 12.46 -0.86 3.58
C PHE A 89 11.27 -1.84 3.54
N ILE A 90 10.84 -2.26 2.34
CA ILE A 90 9.74 -3.22 2.19
C ILE A 90 10.09 -4.55 2.88
N ARG A 91 11.29 -5.11 2.61
CA ARG A 91 11.76 -6.36 3.22
C ARG A 91 11.80 -6.28 4.73
N GLU A 92 12.40 -5.22 5.26
CA GLU A 92 12.52 -5.07 6.71
C GLU A 92 11.16 -4.85 7.36
N THR A 93 10.25 -4.08 6.73
CA THR A 93 8.89 -3.88 7.25
C THR A 93 8.11 -5.20 7.27
N VAL A 94 8.17 -6.00 6.21
CA VAL A 94 7.57 -7.34 6.16
C VAL A 94 8.07 -8.21 7.30
N ARG A 95 9.39 -8.30 7.48
CA ARG A 95 10.01 -9.07 8.57
C ARG A 95 9.51 -8.62 9.96
N ARG A 96 9.42 -7.30 10.18
CA ARG A 96 8.92 -6.72 11.45
C ARG A 96 7.45 -7.05 11.70
N ILE A 97 6.63 -7.01 10.66
CA ILE A 97 5.22 -7.38 10.76
C ILE A 97 5.09 -8.85 11.14
N GLU A 98 5.78 -9.75 10.45
CA GLU A 98 5.75 -11.19 10.76
C GLU A 98 6.20 -11.49 12.20
N GLU A 99 7.28 -10.85 12.65
CA GLU A 99 7.76 -11.00 14.02
C GLU A 99 6.74 -10.51 15.04
N ARG A 100 6.13 -9.35 14.78
CA ARG A 100 5.13 -8.76 15.66
C ARG A 100 3.87 -9.62 15.76
N PHE A 101 3.40 -10.17 14.64
CA PHE A 101 2.18 -10.97 14.63
C PHE A 101 2.32 -12.34 15.32
N LYS A 102 3.53 -12.80 15.61
CA LYS A 102 3.74 -13.97 16.49
C LYS A 102 3.17 -13.76 17.91
N GLU A 103 3.10 -12.51 18.36
CA GLU A 103 2.54 -12.13 19.66
C GLU A 103 0.99 -12.06 19.64
N TYR A 104 0.35 -12.20 18.46
CA TYR A 104 -1.09 -12.03 18.28
C TYR A 104 -1.73 -13.27 17.62
N PRO A 105 -1.77 -14.40 18.30
CA PRO A 105 -2.35 -15.63 17.74
C PRO A 105 -3.83 -15.42 17.38
N GLY A 106 -4.23 -15.92 16.21
CA GLY A 106 -5.60 -15.79 15.69
C GLY A 106 -5.89 -14.48 14.94
N LYS A 107 -4.91 -13.59 14.78
CA LYS A 107 -4.98 -12.45 13.88
C LYS A 107 -4.31 -12.79 12.54
N ASP A 108 -4.95 -12.33 11.46
CA ASP A 108 -4.47 -12.51 10.08
C ASP A 108 -3.95 -11.20 9.50
N PHE A 109 -3.00 -11.30 8.57
CA PHE A 109 -2.49 -10.14 7.85
C PHE A 109 -2.21 -10.48 6.39
N ALA A 110 -2.22 -9.44 5.54
CA ALA A 110 -1.87 -9.56 4.13
C ALA A 110 -1.07 -8.34 3.68
N PHE A 111 -0.24 -8.54 2.65
CA PHE A 111 0.57 -7.52 2.03
C PHE A 111 0.00 -7.11 0.68
N LEU A 112 -0.12 -5.79 0.48
CA LEU A 112 -0.56 -5.19 -0.77
C LEU A 112 0.52 -4.24 -1.27
N LEU A 113 0.69 -4.19 -2.57
CA LEU A 113 1.63 -3.30 -3.24
C LEU A 113 0.95 -2.62 -4.43
N ASN A 114 1.11 -1.30 -4.55
CA ASN A 114 0.81 -0.60 -5.80
C ASN A 114 2.10 -0.08 -6.42
N THR A 115 2.35 -0.48 -7.66
CA THR A 115 3.59 -0.14 -8.37
C THR A 115 3.30 0.30 -9.81
N ASN A 116 4.21 1.07 -10.37
CA ASN A 116 4.21 1.37 -11.80
C ASN A 116 4.70 0.20 -12.68
N GLY A 117 5.20 -0.87 -12.09
CA GLY A 117 5.58 -2.10 -12.77
C GLY A 117 6.98 -2.12 -13.39
N LEU A 118 7.73 -1.02 -13.38
CA LEU A 118 9.05 -0.97 -14.06
C LEU A 118 10.16 -1.78 -13.37
N LEU A 119 10.02 -2.06 -12.08
CA LEU A 119 11.03 -2.76 -11.27
C LEU A 119 10.65 -4.20 -10.91
N LEU A 120 9.59 -4.73 -11.52
CA LEU A 120 9.12 -6.12 -11.28
C LEU A 120 9.98 -7.19 -11.95
N ASN A 121 11.13 -6.84 -12.53
CA ASN A 121 12.13 -7.77 -13.03
C ASN A 121 13.24 -8.10 -12.00
N ASP A 122 13.17 -7.56 -10.80
CA ASP A 122 14.09 -7.88 -9.70
C ASP A 122 13.73 -9.26 -9.11
N LYS A 123 14.61 -10.25 -9.30
CA LYS A 123 14.38 -11.65 -8.87
C LYS A 123 14.16 -11.79 -7.37
N ASP A 124 14.85 -10.97 -6.59
CA ASP A 124 14.74 -11.03 -5.14
C ASP A 124 13.38 -10.47 -4.66
N LEU A 125 12.86 -9.43 -5.34
CA LEU A 125 11.51 -8.94 -5.07
C LEU A 125 10.46 -9.98 -5.48
N LEU A 126 10.61 -10.62 -6.64
CA LEU A 126 9.69 -11.68 -7.08
C LEU A 126 9.67 -12.85 -6.08
N ALA A 127 10.82 -13.25 -5.56
CA ALA A 127 10.91 -14.29 -4.53
C ALA A 127 10.16 -13.89 -3.25
N LEU A 128 10.35 -12.65 -2.77
CA LEU A 128 9.65 -12.11 -1.62
C LEU A 128 8.13 -12.08 -1.85
N PHE A 129 7.68 -11.59 -2.98
CA PHE A 129 6.25 -11.47 -3.29
C PHE A 129 5.57 -12.83 -3.34
N LYS A 130 6.23 -13.83 -3.90
CA LYS A 130 5.73 -15.20 -3.95
C LYS A 130 5.70 -15.84 -2.56
N GLU A 131 6.79 -15.72 -1.80
CA GLU A 131 6.90 -16.30 -0.45
C GLU A 131 5.86 -15.73 0.51
N LYS A 132 5.60 -14.42 0.42
CA LYS A 132 4.72 -13.69 1.34
C LYS A 132 3.31 -13.45 0.78
N ASP A 133 2.94 -14.10 -0.30
CA ASP A 133 1.62 -14.00 -0.98
C ASP A 133 1.14 -12.55 -1.17
N PHE A 134 2.01 -11.70 -1.73
CA PHE A 134 1.65 -10.31 -2.01
C PHE A 134 0.53 -10.22 -3.05
N THR A 135 -0.43 -9.33 -2.80
CA THR A 135 -1.35 -8.86 -3.83
C THR A 135 -0.78 -7.62 -4.49
N ILE A 136 -0.49 -7.70 -5.80
CA ILE A 136 0.18 -6.64 -6.54
C ILE A 136 -0.79 -5.96 -7.50
N THR A 137 -0.95 -4.65 -7.33
CA THR A 137 -1.67 -3.78 -8.27
C THR A 137 -0.67 -3.05 -9.14
N ILE A 138 -0.78 -3.19 -10.46
CA ILE A 138 0.07 -2.51 -11.43
C ILE A 138 -0.73 -1.40 -12.10
N SER A 139 -0.17 -0.19 -12.09
CA SER A 139 -0.79 0.97 -12.72
C SER A 139 -0.60 0.93 -14.24
N LEU A 140 -1.70 0.81 -14.99
CA LEU A 140 -1.73 0.79 -16.45
C LEU A 140 -2.97 1.54 -16.93
N ASP A 141 -2.82 2.43 -17.90
CA ASP A 141 -3.90 3.33 -18.36
C ASP A 141 -4.64 2.81 -19.60
N GLY A 142 -4.48 1.52 -19.94
CA GLY A 142 -5.14 0.91 -21.09
C GLY A 142 -4.18 0.56 -22.24
N PRO A 143 -4.57 0.71 -23.52
CA PRO A 143 -3.73 0.41 -24.66
C PRO A 143 -2.43 1.23 -24.69
N GLN A 144 -1.43 0.75 -25.44
CA GLN A 144 -0.09 1.36 -25.48
C GLN A 144 -0.14 2.87 -25.77
N GLU A 145 -0.95 3.29 -26.72
CA GLU A 145 -1.05 4.70 -27.16
C GLU A 145 -1.51 5.59 -26.01
N VAL A 146 -2.53 5.16 -25.24
CA VAL A 146 -3.06 5.91 -24.11
C VAL A 146 -2.08 5.89 -22.94
N ASN A 147 -1.54 4.71 -22.64
CA ASN A 147 -0.57 4.58 -21.54
C ASN A 147 0.67 5.45 -21.79
N ASP A 148 1.25 5.39 -23.00
CA ASP A 148 2.49 6.07 -23.34
C ASP A 148 2.32 7.59 -23.53
N GLN A 149 1.08 8.08 -23.69
CA GLN A 149 0.77 9.51 -23.61
C GLN A 149 0.83 10.06 -22.20
N ASN A 150 0.46 9.26 -21.19
CA ASN A 150 0.25 9.69 -19.81
C ASN A 150 1.36 9.23 -18.87
N ARG A 151 1.78 7.97 -18.99
CA ARG A 151 2.74 7.31 -18.10
C ARG A 151 4.11 7.23 -18.73
N LEU A 152 4.82 8.36 -18.71
CA LEU A 152 6.14 8.49 -19.30
C LEU A 152 7.24 8.08 -18.33
N LEU A 153 8.30 7.51 -18.86
CA LEU A 153 9.60 7.43 -18.16
C LEU A 153 10.15 8.85 -17.95
N VAL A 154 11.06 9.00 -16.99
CA VAL A 154 11.79 10.27 -16.79
C VAL A 154 12.50 10.74 -18.06
N SER A 155 12.91 9.81 -18.94
CA SER A 155 13.50 10.10 -20.25
C SER A 155 12.51 10.65 -21.30
N GLY A 156 11.21 10.71 -20.98
CA GLY A 156 10.15 11.08 -21.91
C GLY A 156 9.67 9.94 -22.83
N GLN A 157 10.22 8.75 -22.70
CA GLN A 157 9.81 7.57 -23.49
C GLN A 157 8.56 6.92 -22.85
N GLY A 158 7.78 6.19 -23.67
CA GLY A 158 6.65 5.39 -23.18
C GLY A 158 7.10 4.22 -22.30
N SER A 159 6.23 3.82 -21.38
CA SER A 159 6.52 2.78 -20.39
C SER A 159 5.85 1.44 -20.68
N PHE A 160 4.82 1.40 -21.55
CA PHE A 160 3.95 0.27 -21.77
C PHE A 160 4.68 -1.05 -22.03
N LYS A 161 5.60 -1.07 -23.02
CA LYS A 161 6.30 -2.31 -23.40
C LYS A 161 7.09 -2.91 -22.23
N ARG A 162 7.73 -2.06 -21.42
CA ARG A 162 8.50 -2.52 -20.24
C ARG A 162 7.58 -3.07 -19.16
N ILE A 163 6.45 -2.38 -18.91
CA ILE A 163 5.46 -2.84 -17.94
C ILE A 163 4.89 -4.20 -18.37
N MET A 164 4.48 -4.36 -19.63
CA MET A 164 3.93 -5.61 -20.14
C MET A 164 4.92 -6.78 -20.07
N ALA A 165 6.19 -6.54 -20.38
CA ALA A 165 7.23 -7.56 -20.21
C ALA A 165 7.38 -8.00 -18.75
N ASN A 166 7.29 -7.07 -17.80
CA ASN A 166 7.38 -7.37 -16.38
C ASN A 166 6.11 -8.06 -15.83
N ILE A 167 4.92 -7.73 -16.37
CA ILE A 167 3.67 -8.47 -16.05
C ILE A 167 3.82 -9.94 -16.46
N GLU A 168 4.42 -10.21 -17.60
CA GLU A 168 4.64 -11.59 -18.05
C GLU A 168 5.58 -12.35 -17.10
N LEU A 169 6.61 -11.70 -16.53
CA LEU A 169 7.45 -12.31 -15.49
C LEU A 169 6.66 -12.68 -14.23
N LEU A 170 5.73 -11.83 -13.78
CA LEU A 170 4.86 -12.15 -12.65
C LEU A 170 3.97 -13.37 -12.94
N ARG A 171 3.39 -13.43 -14.15
CA ARG A 171 2.57 -14.58 -14.57
C ARG A 171 3.36 -15.88 -14.57
N GLN A 172 4.57 -15.88 -15.13
CA GLN A 172 5.46 -17.04 -15.15
C GLN A 172 5.89 -17.46 -13.74
N ALA A 173 6.02 -16.51 -12.82
CA ALA A 173 6.33 -16.79 -11.41
C ALA A 173 5.11 -17.24 -10.59
N ASN A 174 3.88 -17.26 -11.16
CA ASN A 174 2.61 -17.48 -10.45
C ASN A 174 2.43 -16.53 -9.25
N ILE A 175 2.72 -15.24 -9.45
CA ILE A 175 2.47 -14.16 -8.49
C ILE A 175 1.17 -13.46 -8.88
N LYS A 176 0.32 -13.17 -7.87
CA LYS A 176 -1.03 -12.54 -8.05
C LYS A 176 -0.93 -11.04 -8.20
#